data_d897f5875e694834b7051852273db220
#
_entry.id   d897f5875e694834b7051852273db220
#
_cell.length_a   1.000
_cell.length_b   1.000
_cell.length_c   1.000
_cell.angle_alpha   90.00
_cell.angle_beta   90.00
_cell.angle_gamma   90.00
#
_symmetry.space_group_name_H-M   'P 1'
#
loop_
_entity.id
_entity.type
_entity.pdbx_description
1 polymer ?
#
loop_
_entity_poly.entity_id
_entity_poly.type
_entity_poly.pdbx_seq_one_letter_code
_entity_poly.pdbx_strand_id
1 'polypeptide(L)'
;MRNGETQRPDGRYCYKYIDVDGKPKFVYSWKLTDTDRVPQGKRDCISLRQQEREIQKRLDMQISNDISNKKLFDVFEYYINNKSNIKDSTRQTYDSILNVLRDDPFCKKPIGKISTNDVKDWVKVLNQTKGYNRITTIKSLLYSMCQEFIEEDKLIKNPFMFDLSKVIKKDVNVREALTEREQTEFLEFLQGGRYQKYYYQYKLLILTGLRIGEFCGLTLSDIDFDNRTILVNHQLAYIKSKRCITDLKTEKSDRQIPITPDIADCLHNIIDNRISHTEYALDGYTDFLFCTCHGTPTEARSWNRRLTNIVAAYNQTHDFKLREITPHVLRHTFCSNEIKKGTSIKIVQYLLGHTKADTTLNIYSHVTYDDVKKAVLGE
;
A
#
# COMPACT_ATOMS: atom_id res chain seq x y z
N MET A 1 48.89 19.00 18.42
CA MET A 1 47.83 17.99 18.51
C MET A 1 47.07 18.18 19.80
N ARG A 2 45.79 17.89 19.76
CA ARG A 2 44.93 17.95 20.96
C ARG A 2 44.98 16.66 21.74
N ASN A 3 44.36 16.63 22.93
CA ASN A 3 44.29 15.42 23.73
C ASN A 3 43.51 14.33 22.96
N GLY A 4 44.09 13.12 22.84
CA GLY A 4 43.55 12.03 22.04
C GLY A 4 44.01 12.01 20.57
N GLU A 5 44.60 13.10 20.04
CA GLU A 5 45.17 13.14 18.70
C GLU A 5 46.63 12.62 18.72
N THR A 6 46.99 11.76 17.77
CA THR A 6 48.36 11.29 17.53
C THR A 6 48.62 11.20 16.04
N GLN A 7 49.91 11.32 15.62
CA GLN A 7 50.32 11.02 14.25
C GLN A 7 51.04 9.67 14.21
N ARG A 8 50.64 8.81 13.34
CA ARG A 8 51.22 7.48 13.14
C ARG A 8 52.49 7.56 12.29
N PRO A 9 53.35 6.55 12.37
CA PRO A 9 54.54 6.48 11.52
C PRO A 9 54.25 6.49 10.02
N ASP A 10 53.07 6.03 9.60
CA ASP A 10 52.62 6.05 8.22
C ASP A 10 52.14 7.43 7.73
N GLY A 11 52.17 8.46 8.61
CA GLY A 11 51.81 9.82 8.31
C GLY A 11 50.32 10.15 8.56
N ARG A 12 49.47 9.16 8.84
CA ARG A 12 48.06 9.39 9.17
C ARG A 12 47.90 9.98 10.58
N TYR A 13 46.95 10.88 10.73
CA TYR A 13 46.49 11.35 12.03
C TYR A 13 45.47 10.35 12.59
N CYS A 14 45.49 10.14 13.88
CA CYS A 14 44.62 9.22 14.63
C CYS A 14 44.02 9.97 15.81
N TYR A 15 42.72 9.79 16.02
CA TYR A 15 42.00 10.27 17.22
C TYR A 15 41.42 9.05 17.96
N LYS A 16 41.80 8.94 19.24
CA LYS A 16 41.30 7.91 20.15
C LYS A 16 40.19 8.53 21.02
N TYR A 17 39.03 7.85 21.09
CA TYR A 17 37.93 8.24 21.97
C TYR A 17 37.31 7.00 22.61
N ILE A 18 36.52 7.22 23.65
CA ILE A 18 35.70 6.17 24.28
C ILE A 18 34.26 6.37 23.76
N ASP A 19 33.70 5.31 23.20
CA ASP A 19 32.33 5.32 22.68
C ASP A 19 31.31 5.25 23.83
N VAL A 20 30.04 5.52 23.55
CA VAL A 20 28.93 5.44 24.54
C VAL A 20 28.83 4.08 25.23
N ASP A 21 29.31 3.02 24.59
CA ASP A 21 29.40 1.66 25.14
C ASP A 21 30.63 1.44 26.06
N GLY A 22 31.40 2.47 26.37
CA GLY A 22 32.62 2.40 27.20
C GLY A 22 33.82 1.77 26.50
N LYS A 23 33.76 1.51 25.19
CA LYS A 23 34.83 0.87 24.41
C LYS A 23 35.71 1.90 23.72
N PRO A 24 37.04 1.70 23.70
CA PRO A 24 37.95 2.58 22.96
C PRO A 24 37.76 2.39 21.44
N LYS A 25 37.60 3.50 20.73
CA LYS A 25 37.51 3.55 19.27
C LYS A 25 38.57 4.47 18.70
N PHE A 26 38.93 4.25 17.45
CA PHE A 26 39.96 5.01 16.72
C PHE A 26 39.42 5.44 15.37
N VAL A 27 39.68 6.69 14.99
CA VAL A 27 39.44 7.19 13.63
C VAL A 27 40.75 7.73 13.04
N TYR A 28 40.85 7.67 11.73
CA TYR A 28 42.10 8.00 11.01
C TYR A 28 41.80 8.97 9.85
N SER A 29 42.72 9.91 9.63
CA SER A 29 42.65 10.80 8.47
C SER A 29 44.06 11.15 7.98
N TRP A 30 44.21 11.46 6.68
CA TRP A 30 45.42 12.03 6.10
C TRP A 30 45.48 13.55 6.34
N LYS A 31 44.40 14.18 6.76
CA LYS A 31 44.28 15.62 7.07
C LYS A 31 44.04 15.80 8.56
N LEU A 32 44.77 16.69 9.22
CA LEU A 32 44.45 17.09 10.59
C LEU A 32 43.33 18.13 10.59
N THR A 33 43.45 19.12 9.69
CA THR A 33 42.50 20.22 9.51
C THR A 33 41.94 20.24 8.11
N ASP A 34 40.85 20.99 7.89
CA ASP A 34 40.20 21.10 6.58
C ASP A 34 41.05 21.78 5.52
N THR A 35 42.04 22.56 5.96
CA THR A 35 43.02 23.26 5.10
C THR A 35 44.21 22.41 4.67
N ASP A 36 44.42 21.25 5.30
CA ASP A 36 45.54 20.36 4.97
C ASP A 36 45.34 19.70 3.61
N ARG A 37 46.47 19.48 2.89
CA ARG A 37 46.45 18.72 1.64
C ARG A 37 46.69 17.25 1.91
N VAL A 38 46.01 16.40 1.18
CA VAL A 38 46.25 14.95 1.22
C VAL A 38 47.59 14.66 0.54
N PRO A 39 48.40 13.76 1.10
CA PRO A 39 49.68 13.33 0.47
C PRO A 39 49.45 12.81 -0.96
N GLN A 40 50.43 13.03 -1.84
CA GLN A 40 50.36 12.60 -3.22
C GLN A 40 50.10 11.10 -3.35
N GLY A 41 49.16 10.72 -4.22
CA GLY A 41 48.72 9.33 -4.42
C GLY A 41 47.71 8.80 -3.42
N LYS A 42 47.21 9.60 -2.48
CA LYS A 42 46.12 9.22 -1.55
C LYS A 42 44.80 9.85 -1.95
N ARG A 43 43.68 9.16 -1.63
CA ARG A 43 42.33 9.69 -1.86
C ARG A 43 42.01 10.81 -0.88
N ASP A 44 41.26 11.78 -1.35
CA ASP A 44 40.78 12.87 -0.49
C ASP A 44 39.86 12.31 0.64
N CYS A 45 39.95 12.91 1.80
CA CYS A 45 39.28 12.48 3.01
C CYS A 45 38.91 13.67 3.91
N ILE A 46 37.91 13.42 4.76
CA ILE A 46 37.49 14.36 5.80
C ILE A 46 38.61 14.55 6.82
N SER A 47 38.87 15.78 7.27
CA SER A 47 39.90 16.06 8.27
C SER A 47 39.62 15.38 9.61
N LEU A 48 40.68 15.06 10.37
CA LEU A 48 40.56 14.41 11.67
C LEU A 48 39.71 15.28 12.62
N ARG A 49 39.92 16.59 12.65
CA ARG A 49 39.19 17.52 13.51
C ARG A 49 37.74 17.72 13.14
N GLN A 50 37.37 17.50 11.89
CA GLN A 50 35.96 17.47 11.51
C GLN A 50 35.32 16.18 12.00
N GLN A 51 36.00 15.02 11.84
CA GLN A 51 35.55 13.74 12.41
C GLN A 51 35.43 13.81 13.92
N GLU A 52 36.41 14.41 14.62
CA GLU A 52 36.38 14.64 16.07
C GLU A 52 35.16 15.44 16.52
N ARG A 53 34.86 16.55 15.84
CA ARG A 53 33.66 17.37 16.12
C ARG A 53 32.35 16.57 15.95
N GLU A 54 32.26 15.76 14.92
CA GLU A 54 31.09 14.89 14.69
C GLU A 54 30.98 13.80 15.74
N ILE A 55 32.10 13.20 16.15
CA ILE A 55 32.15 12.18 17.21
C ILE A 55 31.76 12.79 18.55
N GLN A 56 32.35 13.94 18.92
CA GLN A 56 32.02 14.62 20.17
C GLN A 56 30.54 14.97 20.23
N LYS A 57 29.98 15.49 19.15
CA LYS A 57 28.53 15.78 19.06
C LYS A 57 27.67 14.53 19.27
N ARG A 58 28.12 13.36 18.78
CA ARG A 58 27.42 12.07 19.02
C ARG A 58 27.54 11.60 20.46
N LEU A 59 28.73 11.73 21.03
CA LEU A 59 28.96 11.35 22.44
C LEU A 59 28.14 12.23 23.38
N ASP A 60 28.09 13.55 23.10
CA ASP A 60 27.27 14.52 23.86
C ASP A 60 25.77 14.20 23.76
N MET A 61 25.33 13.60 22.65
CA MET A 61 23.96 13.13 22.42
C MET A 61 23.74 11.68 22.87
N GLN A 62 24.76 11.01 23.46
CA GLN A 62 24.73 9.60 23.86
C GLN A 62 24.35 8.62 22.73
N ILE A 63 24.72 8.93 21.47
CA ILE A 63 24.34 8.13 20.30
C ILE A 63 25.38 7.07 19.98
N SER A 64 24.94 5.80 20.02
CA SER A 64 25.79 4.65 19.69
C SER A 64 26.23 4.64 18.20
N ASN A 65 27.51 4.37 17.96
CA ASN A 65 28.09 4.24 16.61
C ASN A 65 27.69 2.94 15.89
N ASP A 66 27.12 1.98 16.59
CA ASP A 66 26.92 0.63 16.07
C ASP A 66 25.93 0.59 14.88
N ILE A 67 24.77 1.22 15.02
CA ILE A 67 23.75 1.26 13.94
C ILE A 67 24.18 2.15 12.78
N SER A 68 24.81 3.30 13.05
CA SER A 68 25.23 4.25 12.00
C SER A 68 26.17 3.65 10.97
N ASN A 69 26.95 2.64 11.32
CA ASN A 69 27.89 1.96 10.42
C ASN A 69 27.29 0.73 9.72
N LYS A 70 26.11 0.25 10.14
CA LYS A 70 25.45 -0.88 9.49
C LYS A 70 24.80 -0.45 8.17
N LYS A 71 24.70 -1.39 7.22
CA LYS A 71 24.02 -1.16 5.95
C LYS A 71 22.55 -0.84 6.17
N LEU A 72 22.01 0.06 5.37
CA LEU A 72 20.59 0.42 5.43
C LEU A 72 19.68 -0.82 5.34
N PHE A 73 20.01 -1.79 4.46
CA PHE A 73 19.24 -3.03 4.33
C PHE A 73 19.22 -3.85 5.63
N ASP A 74 20.39 -4.08 6.24
CA ASP A 74 20.52 -4.92 7.44
C ASP A 74 19.74 -4.29 8.63
N VAL A 75 19.78 -2.96 8.73
CA VAL A 75 19.05 -2.20 9.75
C VAL A 75 17.55 -2.27 9.50
N PHE A 76 17.13 -2.16 8.23
CA PHE A 76 15.71 -2.24 7.87
C PHE A 76 15.14 -3.66 8.06
N GLU A 77 15.88 -4.69 7.67
CA GLU A 77 15.49 -6.10 7.89
C GLU A 77 15.33 -6.39 9.39
N TYR A 78 16.29 -5.95 10.22
CA TYR A 78 16.18 -6.05 11.67
C TYR A 78 14.92 -5.35 12.21
N TYR A 79 14.67 -4.11 11.77
CA TYR A 79 13.49 -3.33 12.16
C TYR A 79 12.18 -4.03 11.82
N ILE A 80 12.05 -4.55 10.60
CA ILE A 80 10.85 -5.25 10.15
C ILE A 80 10.62 -6.56 10.93
N ASN A 81 11.70 -7.30 11.21
CA ASN A 81 11.62 -8.59 11.90
C ASN A 81 11.26 -8.45 13.39
N ASN A 82 11.62 -7.34 14.02
CA ASN A 82 11.30 -7.06 15.41
C ASN A 82 9.93 -6.40 15.62
N LYS A 83 9.22 -6.02 14.56
CA LYS A 83 7.85 -5.52 14.69
C LYS A 83 6.90 -6.62 15.16
N SER A 84 6.34 -6.43 16.35
CA SER A 84 5.26 -7.24 16.91
C SER A 84 3.88 -6.77 16.45
N ASN A 85 2.87 -7.60 16.60
CA ASN A 85 1.45 -7.29 16.35
C ASN A 85 1.12 -6.80 14.93
N ILE A 86 1.79 -7.36 13.91
CA ILE A 86 1.56 -7.02 12.52
C ILE A 86 0.62 -8.06 11.90
N LYS A 87 -0.46 -7.59 11.25
CA LYS A 87 -1.34 -8.47 10.45
C LYS A 87 -0.54 -9.15 9.34
N ASP A 88 -0.86 -10.42 9.03
CA ASP A 88 -0.15 -11.21 8.01
C ASP A 88 -0.10 -10.51 6.63
N SER A 89 -1.18 -9.83 6.23
CA SER A 89 -1.20 -9.04 4.98
C SER A 89 -0.20 -7.89 4.97
N THR A 90 0.04 -7.27 6.12
CA THR A 90 1.05 -6.21 6.29
C THR A 90 2.45 -6.82 6.26
N ARG A 91 2.64 -7.98 6.92
CA ARG A 91 3.91 -8.72 6.86
C ARG A 91 4.26 -9.07 5.41
N GLN A 92 3.32 -9.58 4.63
CA GLN A 92 3.52 -9.88 3.22
C GLN A 92 3.95 -8.66 2.39
N THR A 93 3.40 -7.47 2.73
CA THR A 93 3.82 -6.21 2.10
C THR A 93 5.27 -5.87 2.48
N TYR A 94 5.65 -6.07 3.74
CA TYR A 94 7.02 -5.83 4.22
C TYR A 94 8.01 -6.79 3.57
N ASP A 95 7.69 -8.07 3.49
CA ASP A 95 8.52 -9.09 2.82
C ASP A 95 8.74 -8.74 1.33
N SER A 96 7.67 -8.28 0.68
CA SER A 96 7.76 -7.79 -0.70
C SER A 96 8.67 -6.56 -0.84
N ILE A 97 8.72 -5.67 0.16
CA ILE A 97 9.62 -4.51 0.17
C ILE A 97 11.05 -4.96 0.45
N LEU A 98 11.27 -5.84 1.43
CA LEU A 98 12.59 -6.42 1.70
C LEU A 98 13.19 -7.04 0.44
N ASN A 99 12.39 -7.81 -0.34
CA ASN A 99 12.86 -8.39 -1.60
C ASN A 99 13.24 -7.34 -2.65
N VAL A 100 12.57 -6.19 -2.68
CA VAL A 100 12.95 -5.08 -3.59
C VAL A 100 14.26 -4.42 -3.16
N LEU A 101 14.50 -4.30 -1.85
CA LEU A 101 15.65 -3.56 -1.29
C LEU A 101 16.91 -4.42 -1.11
N ARG A 102 16.78 -5.75 -1.09
CA ARG A 102 17.89 -6.70 -0.79
C ARG A 102 19.07 -6.53 -1.71
N ASP A 103 18.83 -6.40 -3.01
CA ASP A 103 19.89 -6.30 -4.01
C ASP A 103 20.15 -4.86 -4.46
N ASP A 104 19.41 -3.88 -3.90
CA ASP A 104 19.57 -2.48 -4.26
C ASP A 104 20.93 -1.94 -3.79
N PRO A 105 21.77 -1.41 -4.70
CA PRO A 105 23.09 -0.87 -4.34
C PRO A 105 23.04 0.27 -3.33
N PHE A 106 21.98 1.07 -3.35
CA PHE A 106 21.79 2.14 -2.38
C PHE A 106 21.66 1.61 -0.96
N CYS A 107 20.93 0.50 -0.78
CA CYS A 107 20.68 -0.12 0.51
C CYS A 107 21.92 -0.81 1.13
N LYS A 108 23.01 -0.96 0.36
CA LYS A 108 24.31 -1.44 0.86
C LYS A 108 25.14 -0.33 1.53
N LYS A 109 24.73 0.94 1.43
CA LYS A 109 25.40 2.06 2.09
C LYS A 109 25.15 2.04 3.59
N PRO A 110 26.15 2.44 4.43
CA PRO A 110 25.94 2.64 5.86
C PRO A 110 24.90 3.73 6.10
N ILE A 111 23.91 3.46 6.99
CA ILE A 111 22.79 4.36 7.21
C ILE A 111 23.22 5.75 7.70
N GLY A 112 24.24 5.84 8.55
CA GLY A 112 24.77 7.12 9.06
C GLY A 112 25.46 7.99 8.01
N LYS A 113 25.80 7.42 6.83
CA LYS A 113 26.43 8.13 5.71
C LYS A 113 25.42 8.57 4.64
N ILE A 114 24.14 8.22 4.79
CA ILE A 114 23.10 8.58 3.83
C ILE A 114 22.62 9.99 4.11
N SER A 115 22.71 10.85 3.10
CA SER A 115 22.14 12.21 3.14
C SER A 115 20.73 12.23 2.51
N THR A 116 19.98 13.28 2.79
CA THR A 116 18.66 13.50 2.16
C THR A 116 18.77 13.63 0.63
N ASN A 117 19.87 14.18 0.12
CA ASN A 117 20.09 14.28 -1.32
C ASN A 117 20.35 12.90 -1.95
N ASP A 118 21.14 12.04 -1.28
CA ASP A 118 21.32 10.65 -1.74
C ASP A 118 19.98 9.92 -1.86
N VAL A 119 19.07 10.10 -0.89
CA VAL A 119 17.73 9.49 -0.93
C VAL A 119 16.89 10.04 -2.09
N LYS A 120 16.92 11.35 -2.32
CA LYS A 120 16.19 11.97 -3.45
C LYS A 120 16.67 11.43 -4.79
N ASP A 121 17.98 11.28 -4.98
CA ASP A 121 18.51 10.75 -6.22
C ASP A 121 18.23 9.25 -6.38
N TRP A 122 18.31 8.48 -5.31
CA TRP A 122 17.89 7.07 -5.30
C TRP A 122 16.40 6.92 -5.66
N VAL A 123 15.52 7.76 -5.11
CA VAL A 123 14.09 7.75 -5.42
C VAL A 123 13.82 8.01 -6.91
N LYS A 124 14.57 8.92 -7.57
CA LYS A 124 14.46 9.16 -9.01
C LYS A 124 14.82 7.90 -9.83
N VAL A 125 15.89 7.21 -9.42
CA VAL A 125 16.30 5.94 -10.05
C VAL A 125 15.23 4.86 -9.83
N LEU A 126 14.73 4.73 -8.61
CA LEU A 126 13.70 3.75 -8.26
C LEU A 126 12.40 3.98 -9.03
N ASN A 127 12.08 5.25 -9.34
CA ASN A 127 10.88 5.64 -10.10
C ASN A 127 10.91 5.17 -11.57
N GLN A 128 12.06 4.80 -12.11
CA GLN A 128 12.15 4.23 -13.46
C GLN A 128 11.53 2.83 -13.53
N THR A 129 11.45 2.10 -12.43
CA THR A 129 10.98 0.71 -12.37
C THR A 129 9.80 0.49 -11.44
N LYS A 130 9.52 1.43 -10.52
CA LYS A 130 8.47 1.32 -9.51
C LYS A 130 7.55 2.54 -9.59
N GLY A 131 6.24 2.33 -9.48
CA GLY A 131 5.27 3.43 -9.44
C GLY A 131 5.32 4.22 -8.13
N TYR A 132 4.82 5.46 -8.20
CA TYR A 132 4.79 6.42 -7.09
C TYR A 132 4.29 5.84 -5.77
N ASN A 133 3.16 5.11 -5.78
CA ASN A 133 2.57 4.54 -4.56
C ASN A 133 3.48 3.50 -3.89
N ARG A 134 4.21 2.71 -4.67
CA ARG A 134 5.18 1.74 -4.14
C ARG A 134 6.35 2.45 -3.46
N ILE A 135 6.87 3.50 -4.09
CA ILE A 135 7.95 4.33 -3.54
C ILE A 135 7.50 5.05 -2.27
N THR A 136 6.25 5.57 -2.25
CA THR A 136 5.67 6.18 -1.05
C THR A 136 5.65 5.19 0.12
N THR A 137 5.25 3.94 -0.12
CA THR A 137 5.22 2.91 0.94
C THR A 137 6.63 2.59 1.44
N ILE A 138 7.59 2.39 0.54
CA ILE A 138 9.01 2.14 0.89
C ILE A 138 9.57 3.30 1.71
N LYS A 139 9.42 4.54 1.21
CA LYS A 139 9.90 5.74 1.90
C LYS A 139 9.27 5.91 3.27
N SER A 140 7.95 5.67 3.40
CA SER A 140 7.24 5.78 4.68
C SER A 140 7.76 4.79 5.71
N LEU A 141 8.06 3.54 5.32
CA LEU A 141 8.60 2.55 6.24
C LEU A 141 10.04 2.88 6.67
N LEU A 142 10.88 3.31 5.74
CA LEU A 142 12.25 3.74 6.04
C LEU A 142 12.26 5.02 6.89
N TYR A 143 11.32 5.95 6.65
CA TYR A 143 11.11 7.12 7.50
C TYR A 143 10.75 6.71 8.92
N SER A 144 9.75 5.82 9.10
CA SER A 144 9.31 5.36 10.42
C SER A 144 10.43 4.64 11.18
N MET A 145 11.21 3.80 10.50
CA MET A 145 12.39 3.16 11.07
C MET A 145 13.42 4.18 11.57
N CYS A 146 13.78 5.14 10.73
CA CYS A 146 14.76 6.17 11.12
C CYS A 146 14.24 7.04 12.26
N GLN A 147 12.94 7.32 12.30
CA GLN A 147 12.33 8.11 13.37
C GLN A 147 12.39 7.38 14.71
N GLU A 148 12.05 6.09 14.74
CA GLU A 148 12.14 5.25 15.94
C GLU A 148 13.59 5.16 16.44
N PHE A 149 14.56 5.01 15.54
CA PHE A 149 15.97 4.99 15.94
C PHE A 149 16.53 6.37 16.37
N ILE A 150 15.91 7.47 15.97
CA ILE A 150 16.22 8.81 16.53
C ILE A 150 15.65 8.92 17.93
N GLU A 151 14.42 8.48 18.17
CA GLU A 151 13.78 8.45 19.50
C GLU A 151 14.52 7.54 20.49
N GLU A 152 15.23 6.51 19.99
CA GLU A 152 16.09 5.62 20.77
C GLU A 152 17.56 6.09 20.84
N ASP A 153 17.86 7.31 20.44
CA ASP A 153 19.23 7.89 20.39
C ASP A 153 20.26 7.09 19.57
N LYS A 154 19.78 6.30 18.58
CA LYS A 154 20.62 5.47 17.70
C LYS A 154 20.99 6.15 16.38
N LEU A 155 20.23 7.17 15.95
CA LEU A 155 20.48 7.99 14.78
C LEU A 155 20.33 9.47 15.10
N ILE A 156 21.09 10.32 14.39
CA ILE A 156 21.06 11.78 14.59
C ILE A 156 20.00 12.47 13.74
N LYS A 157 19.73 11.95 12.54
CA LYS A 157 18.84 12.57 11.55
C LYS A 157 18.13 11.55 10.71
N ASN A 158 16.96 11.93 10.20
CA ASN A 158 16.18 11.11 9.30
C ASN A 158 16.37 11.59 7.84
N PRO A 159 17.13 10.84 7.00
CA PRO A 159 17.39 11.26 5.62
C PRO A 159 16.15 11.13 4.71
N PHE A 160 15.10 10.43 5.16
CA PHE A 160 13.83 10.26 4.45
C PHE A 160 12.81 11.36 4.75
N MET A 161 13.18 12.40 5.52
CA MET A 161 12.32 13.51 5.89
C MET A 161 12.28 14.57 4.77
N PHE A 162 11.45 14.33 3.75
CA PHE A 162 11.17 15.29 2.67
C PHE A 162 9.84 14.94 1.98
N ASP A 163 9.28 15.91 1.26
CA ASP A 163 8.08 15.72 0.45
C ASP A 163 8.43 15.02 -0.87
N LEU A 164 7.88 13.81 -1.06
CA LEU A 164 8.12 12.99 -2.24
C LEU A 164 7.58 13.63 -3.52
N SER A 165 6.46 14.35 -3.45
CA SER A 165 5.83 15.00 -4.60
C SER A 165 6.70 16.08 -5.25
N LYS A 166 7.66 16.64 -4.49
CA LYS A 166 8.65 17.60 -4.99
C LYS A 166 9.84 16.94 -5.71
N VAL A 167 9.95 15.62 -5.65
CA VAL A 167 11.08 14.86 -6.25
C VAL A 167 10.64 14.05 -7.47
N ILE A 168 9.48 13.41 -7.39
CA ILE A 168 8.89 12.61 -8.47
C ILE A 168 7.41 12.97 -8.61
N LYS A 169 6.92 12.94 -9.86
CA LYS A 169 5.50 13.21 -10.13
C LYS A 169 4.65 12.05 -9.61
N LYS A 170 3.52 12.38 -9.01
CA LYS A 170 2.50 11.41 -8.65
C LYS A 170 1.79 10.97 -9.93
N ASP A 171 1.75 9.66 -10.18
CA ASP A 171 0.91 9.11 -11.22
C ASP A 171 -0.56 9.39 -10.86
N VAL A 172 -1.20 10.26 -11.63
CA VAL A 172 -2.61 10.61 -11.42
C VAL A 172 -3.47 9.55 -12.11
N ASN A 173 -3.40 8.31 -11.64
CA ASN A 173 -4.41 7.31 -11.97
C ASN A 173 -5.62 7.56 -11.06
N VAL A 174 -6.43 8.55 -11.39
CA VAL A 174 -7.71 8.77 -10.73
C VAL A 174 -8.61 7.61 -11.15
N ARG A 175 -8.91 6.74 -10.21
CA ARG A 175 -9.88 5.64 -10.41
C ARG A 175 -11.28 6.23 -10.22
N GLU A 176 -11.77 6.89 -11.27
CA GLU A 176 -13.11 7.47 -11.27
C GLU A 176 -14.20 6.39 -11.36
N ALA A 177 -15.40 6.71 -10.89
CA ALA A 177 -16.60 5.92 -11.11
C ALA A 177 -16.89 5.79 -12.62
N LEU A 178 -17.56 4.75 -13.05
CA LEU A 178 -18.06 4.65 -14.43
C LEU A 178 -19.10 5.73 -14.67
N THR A 179 -19.05 6.34 -15.83
CA THR A 179 -20.16 7.17 -16.34
C THR A 179 -21.38 6.29 -16.58
N GLU A 180 -22.55 6.87 -16.66
CA GLU A 180 -23.79 6.13 -16.96
C GLU A 180 -23.69 5.37 -18.28
N ARG A 181 -23.11 5.98 -19.31
CA ARG A 181 -22.86 5.34 -20.58
C ARG A 181 -21.91 4.15 -20.45
N GLU A 182 -20.77 4.31 -19.77
CA GLU A 182 -19.81 3.21 -19.55
C GLU A 182 -20.43 2.06 -18.76
N GLN A 183 -21.26 2.36 -17.77
CA GLN A 183 -21.98 1.35 -16.99
C GLN A 183 -23.00 0.60 -17.83
N THR A 184 -23.79 1.30 -18.65
CA THR A 184 -24.76 0.69 -19.56
C THR A 184 -24.08 -0.20 -20.58
N GLU A 185 -23.12 0.31 -21.32
CA GLU A 185 -22.34 -0.42 -22.32
C GLU A 185 -21.66 -1.67 -21.72
N PHE A 186 -21.09 -1.56 -20.53
CA PHE A 186 -20.47 -2.68 -19.83
C PHE A 186 -21.49 -3.77 -19.45
N LEU A 187 -22.66 -3.40 -18.90
CA LEU A 187 -23.67 -4.34 -18.48
C LEU A 187 -24.37 -4.98 -19.70
N GLU A 188 -24.69 -4.23 -20.75
CA GLU A 188 -25.27 -4.75 -21.98
C GLU A 188 -24.35 -5.74 -22.66
N PHE A 189 -23.05 -5.47 -22.74
CA PHE A 189 -22.07 -6.41 -23.26
C PHE A 189 -22.04 -7.71 -22.49
N LEU A 190 -22.27 -7.67 -21.17
CA LEU A 190 -22.33 -8.86 -20.34
C LEU A 190 -23.62 -9.66 -20.50
N GLN A 191 -24.72 -9.08 -21.01
CA GLN A 191 -25.98 -9.80 -21.22
C GLN A 191 -25.89 -10.81 -22.38
N GLY A 192 -24.88 -10.68 -23.24
CA GLY A 192 -24.69 -11.53 -24.39
C GLY A 192 -23.39 -12.34 -24.41
N GLY A 193 -23.40 -13.41 -25.21
CA GLY A 193 -22.23 -14.19 -25.52
C GLY A 193 -21.57 -14.93 -24.36
N ARG A 194 -20.26 -15.17 -24.47
CA ARG A 194 -19.47 -15.99 -23.52
C ARG A 194 -19.36 -15.41 -22.12
N TYR A 195 -19.70 -14.14 -21.93
CA TYR A 195 -19.58 -13.44 -20.64
C TYR A 195 -20.88 -13.33 -19.87
N GLN A 196 -22.02 -13.80 -20.42
CA GLN A 196 -23.36 -13.73 -19.82
C GLN A 196 -23.41 -14.32 -18.41
N LYS A 197 -22.66 -15.39 -18.18
CA LYS A 197 -22.54 -16.01 -16.84
C LYS A 197 -21.94 -15.11 -15.75
N TYR A 198 -21.37 -13.96 -16.10
CA TYR A 198 -20.80 -13.00 -15.15
C TYR A 198 -21.64 -11.74 -14.99
N TYR A 199 -22.77 -11.63 -15.69
CA TYR A 199 -23.63 -10.45 -15.68
C TYR A 199 -24.14 -10.13 -14.25
N TYR A 200 -24.79 -11.08 -13.61
CA TYR A 200 -25.38 -10.89 -12.29
C TYR A 200 -24.33 -10.65 -11.21
N GLN A 201 -23.16 -11.25 -11.30
CA GLN A 201 -22.05 -11.07 -10.36
C GLN A 201 -21.50 -9.65 -10.41
N TYR A 202 -21.25 -9.10 -11.61
CA TYR A 202 -20.76 -7.72 -11.72
C TYR A 202 -21.85 -6.68 -11.49
N LYS A 203 -23.12 -6.97 -11.85
CA LYS A 203 -24.26 -6.15 -11.49
C LYS A 203 -24.39 -6.08 -9.96
N LEU A 204 -24.27 -7.20 -9.25
CA LEU A 204 -24.28 -7.25 -7.78
C LEU A 204 -23.16 -6.40 -7.16
N LEU A 205 -21.93 -6.44 -7.69
CA LEU A 205 -20.84 -5.58 -7.23
C LEU A 205 -21.15 -4.09 -7.39
N ILE A 206 -21.80 -3.69 -8.49
CA ILE A 206 -22.22 -2.31 -8.74
C ILE A 206 -23.35 -1.91 -7.80
N LEU A 207 -24.27 -2.82 -7.47
CA LEU A 207 -25.44 -2.54 -6.63
C LEU A 207 -25.14 -2.55 -5.13
N THR A 208 -24.09 -3.26 -4.70
CA THR A 208 -23.77 -3.44 -3.27
C THR A 208 -22.52 -2.66 -2.83
N GLY A 209 -21.65 -2.30 -3.76
CA GLY A 209 -20.36 -1.65 -3.45
C GLY A 209 -19.44 -2.47 -2.56
N LEU A 210 -19.59 -3.78 -2.48
CA LEU A 210 -18.74 -4.68 -1.71
C LEU A 210 -17.26 -4.56 -2.11
N ARG A 211 -16.34 -4.68 -1.13
CA ARG A 211 -14.93 -4.91 -1.46
C ARG A 211 -14.78 -6.28 -2.10
N ILE A 212 -13.84 -6.41 -3.04
CA ILE A 212 -13.69 -7.69 -3.76
C ILE A 212 -13.41 -8.89 -2.82
N GLY A 213 -12.70 -8.68 -1.70
CA GLY A 213 -12.49 -9.72 -0.69
C GLY A 213 -13.76 -10.11 0.04
N GLU A 214 -14.60 -9.14 0.41
CA GLU A 214 -15.92 -9.34 1.01
C GLU A 214 -16.83 -10.11 0.03
N PHE A 215 -16.90 -9.66 -1.22
CA PHE A 215 -17.65 -10.33 -2.28
C PHE A 215 -17.21 -11.79 -2.48
N CYS A 216 -15.91 -12.06 -2.54
CA CYS A 216 -15.40 -13.42 -2.68
C CYS A 216 -15.68 -14.32 -1.46
N GLY A 217 -15.82 -13.70 -0.29
CA GLY A 217 -16.08 -14.40 0.98
C GLY A 217 -17.56 -14.71 1.23
N LEU A 218 -18.50 -14.09 0.50
CA LEU A 218 -19.93 -14.30 0.73
C LEU A 218 -20.32 -15.78 0.66
N THR A 219 -21.13 -16.20 1.66
CA THR A 219 -21.73 -17.53 1.77
C THR A 219 -23.26 -17.44 1.68
N LEU A 220 -23.93 -18.55 1.54
CA LEU A 220 -25.41 -18.58 1.57
C LEU A 220 -25.96 -18.13 2.93
N SER A 221 -25.26 -18.42 4.01
CA SER A 221 -25.67 -18.03 5.38
C SER A 221 -25.59 -16.52 5.64
N ASP A 222 -24.90 -15.77 4.79
CA ASP A 222 -24.85 -14.29 4.90
C ASP A 222 -26.07 -13.61 4.28
N ILE A 223 -26.92 -14.37 3.56
CA ILE A 223 -28.06 -13.83 2.81
C ILE A 223 -29.35 -14.20 3.53
N ASP A 224 -30.03 -13.20 4.03
CA ASP A 224 -31.33 -13.32 4.68
C ASP A 224 -32.40 -12.65 3.81
N PHE A 225 -33.14 -13.47 3.06
CA PHE A 225 -34.21 -12.97 2.18
C PHE A 225 -35.45 -12.54 2.97
N ASP A 226 -35.71 -13.13 4.13
CA ASP A 226 -36.87 -12.81 4.97
C ASP A 226 -36.71 -11.41 5.58
N ASN A 227 -35.54 -11.12 6.15
CA ASN A 227 -35.18 -9.81 6.69
C ASN A 227 -34.63 -8.86 5.63
N ARG A 228 -34.47 -9.31 4.39
CA ARG A 228 -33.89 -8.55 3.26
C ARG A 228 -32.53 -7.93 3.55
N THR A 229 -31.62 -8.73 4.06
CA THR A 229 -30.26 -8.25 4.41
C THR A 229 -29.17 -9.18 3.92
N ILE A 230 -28.04 -8.60 3.56
CA ILE A 230 -26.77 -9.29 3.37
C ILE A 230 -25.85 -8.91 4.52
N LEU A 231 -25.41 -9.87 5.31
CA LEU A 231 -24.43 -9.67 6.38
C LEU A 231 -23.01 -9.64 5.80
N VAL A 232 -22.25 -8.59 6.13
CA VAL A 232 -20.85 -8.43 5.70
C VAL A 232 -19.98 -8.27 6.93
N ASN A 233 -19.40 -9.37 7.41
CA ASN A 233 -18.55 -9.42 8.61
C ASN A 233 -17.19 -10.09 8.38
N HIS A 234 -16.99 -10.70 7.21
CA HIS A 234 -15.75 -11.39 6.86
C HIS A 234 -15.34 -11.17 5.40
N GLN A 235 -14.16 -11.62 5.04
CA GLN A 235 -13.63 -11.54 3.69
C GLN A 235 -12.73 -12.71 3.34
N LEU A 236 -12.73 -13.14 2.09
CA LEU A 236 -11.74 -14.07 1.56
C LEU A 236 -10.42 -13.32 1.30
N ALA A 237 -9.34 -13.79 1.90
CA ALA A 237 -7.98 -13.31 1.69
C ALA A 237 -7.10 -14.42 1.11
N TYR A 238 -5.97 -14.01 0.50
CA TYR A 238 -4.94 -14.92 0.02
C TYR A 238 -3.61 -14.51 0.67
N ILE A 239 -3.21 -15.27 1.70
CA ILE A 239 -2.07 -14.96 2.55
C ILE A 239 -1.11 -16.14 2.55
N LYS A 240 0.19 -15.90 2.37
CA LYS A 240 1.23 -16.96 2.36
C LYS A 240 0.87 -18.12 1.40
N SER A 241 0.39 -17.77 0.22
CA SER A 241 -0.03 -18.74 -0.81
C SER A 241 -1.19 -19.67 -0.43
N LYS A 242 -1.98 -19.28 0.58
CA LYS A 242 -3.17 -20.01 1.03
C LYS A 242 -4.40 -19.11 1.07
N ARG A 243 -5.57 -19.69 0.76
CA ARG A 243 -6.85 -19.04 1.04
C ARG A 243 -7.10 -19.06 2.53
N CYS A 244 -7.66 -17.99 3.06
CA CYS A 244 -8.15 -17.92 4.43
C CYS A 244 -9.31 -16.94 4.50
N ILE A 245 -10.19 -17.14 5.47
CA ILE A 245 -11.19 -16.17 5.85
C ILE A 245 -10.57 -15.29 6.94
N THR A 246 -10.75 -13.99 6.82
CA THR A 246 -10.28 -13.03 7.80
C THR A 246 -11.40 -12.09 8.18
N ASP A 247 -11.38 -11.66 9.44
CA ASP A 247 -12.26 -10.58 9.90
C ASP A 247 -12.00 -9.30 9.11
N LEU A 248 -12.98 -8.43 9.08
CA LEU A 248 -12.82 -7.12 8.47
C LEU A 248 -11.81 -6.30 9.29
N LYS A 249 -11.20 -5.30 8.62
CA LYS A 249 -10.07 -4.54 9.22
C LYS A 249 -10.40 -3.82 10.52
N THR A 250 -11.68 -3.55 10.78
CA THR A 250 -12.16 -2.86 11.98
C THR A 250 -13.56 -3.38 12.32
N GLU A 251 -13.92 -3.43 13.61
CA GLU A 251 -15.27 -3.77 14.08
C GLU A 251 -16.39 -2.92 13.45
N LYS A 252 -16.08 -1.66 13.09
CA LYS A 252 -17.00 -0.76 12.36
C LYS A 252 -17.21 -1.15 10.89
N SER A 253 -16.52 -2.16 10.38
CA SER A 253 -16.70 -2.65 9.01
C SER A 253 -17.79 -3.68 8.88
N ASP A 254 -18.21 -4.29 10.01
CA ASP A 254 -19.36 -5.18 10.06
C ASP A 254 -20.63 -4.38 9.79
N ARG A 255 -21.38 -4.83 8.81
CA ARG A 255 -22.56 -4.10 8.34
C ARG A 255 -23.56 -5.01 7.67
N GLN A 256 -24.78 -4.53 7.58
CA GLN A 256 -25.85 -5.14 6.81
C GLN A 256 -26.15 -4.28 5.58
N ILE A 257 -26.27 -4.91 4.42
CA ILE A 257 -26.64 -4.27 3.17
C ILE A 257 -28.10 -4.69 2.89
N PRO A 258 -29.04 -3.74 2.70
CA PRO A 258 -30.43 -4.07 2.39
C PRO A 258 -30.54 -4.71 1.00
N ILE A 259 -31.36 -5.76 0.88
CA ILE A 259 -31.65 -6.44 -0.38
C ILE A 259 -32.80 -5.69 -1.07
N THR A 260 -32.45 -4.91 -2.09
CA THR A 260 -33.40 -4.30 -3.01
C THR A 260 -33.92 -5.33 -4.02
N PRO A 261 -35.02 -5.08 -4.76
CA PRO A 261 -35.51 -6.00 -5.79
C PRO A 261 -34.43 -6.38 -6.82
N ASP A 262 -33.62 -5.43 -7.28
CA ASP A 262 -32.52 -5.68 -8.21
C ASP A 262 -31.42 -6.55 -7.61
N ILE A 263 -31.10 -6.38 -6.32
CA ILE A 263 -30.14 -7.21 -5.59
C ILE A 263 -30.70 -8.62 -5.44
N ALA A 264 -32.01 -8.76 -5.09
CA ALA A 264 -32.69 -10.05 -4.97
C ALA A 264 -32.65 -10.82 -6.29
N ASP A 265 -32.96 -10.15 -7.42
CA ASP A 265 -32.87 -10.75 -8.76
C ASP A 265 -31.45 -11.28 -9.05
N CYS A 266 -30.44 -10.47 -8.77
CA CYS A 266 -29.04 -10.90 -8.92
C CYS A 266 -28.73 -12.13 -8.04
N LEU A 267 -29.12 -12.11 -6.77
CA LEU A 267 -28.84 -13.19 -5.82
C LEU A 267 -29.55 -14.49 -6.21
N HIS A 268 -30.84 -14.45 -6.58
CA HIS A 268 -31.56 -15.64 -7.05
C HIS A 268 -30.89 -16.25 -8.27
N ASN A 269 -30.58 -15.43 -9.30
CA ASN A 269 -29.90 -15.93 -10.49
C ASN A 269 -28.50 -16.50 -10.19
N ILE A 270 -27.75 -15.90 -9.26
CA ILE A 270 -26.44 -16.40 -8.86
C ILE A 270 -26.58 -17.74 -8.11
N ILE A 271 -27.54 -17.83 -7.18
CA ILE A 271 -27.79 -19.05 -6.37
C ILE A 271 -28.25 -20.21 -7.25
N ASP A 272 -29.22 -19.96 -8.13
CA ASP A 272 -29.79 -20.98 -9.03
C ASP A 272 -28.76 -21.56 -10.00
N ASN A 273 -27.81 -20.72 -10.44
CA ASN A 273 -26.72 -21.13 -11.34
C ASN A 273 -25.41 -21.45 -10.61
N ARG A 274 -25.42 -21.52 -9.28
CA ARG A 274 -24.22 -21.84 -8.49
C ARG A 274 -23.79 -23.28 -8.67
N ILE A 275 -22.50 -23.48 -8.84
CA ILE A 275 -21.93 -24.83 -8.71
C ILE A 275 -21.95 -25.17 -7.22
N SER A 276 -22.82 -26.09 -6.82
CA SER A 276 -22.95 -26.51 -5.42
C SER A 276 -21.85 -27.54 -5.10
N HIS A 277 -20.99 -27.19 -4.13
CA HIS A 277 -20.02 -28.09 -3.53
C HIS A 277 -20.12 -27.95 -2.02
N THR A 278 -20.94 -28.79 -1.40
CA THR A 278 -21.25 -28.76 0.03
C THR A 278 -20.10 -29.20 0.93
N GLU A 279 -19.07 -29.81 0.38
CA GLU A 279 -17.99 -30.41 1.17
C GLU A 279 -16.78 -29.48 1.42
N TYR A 280 -16.69 -28.34 0.70
CA TYR A 280 -15.54 -27.44 0.88
C TYR A 280 -15.78 -26.46 2.05
N ALA A 281 -15.02 -26.68 3.11
CA ALA A 281 -14.97 -25.78 4.26
C ALA A 281 -13.65 -25.02 4.31
N LEU A 282 -13.69 -23.75 4.66
CA LEU A 282 -12.53 -22.87 4.86
C LEU A 282 -12.72 -22.05 6.14
N ASP A 283 -11.87 -22.27 7.14
CA ASP A 283 -11.91 -21.56 8.42
C ASP A 283 -13.30 -21.54 9.08
N GLY A 284 -14.07 -22.63 8.98
CA GLY A 284 -15.41 -22.79 9.52
C GLY A 284 -16.55 -22.31 8.61
N TYR A 285 -16.26 -21.71 7.46
CA TYR A 285 -17.24 -21.26 6.47
C TYR A 285 -17.43 -22.31 5.37
N THR A 286 -18.68 -22.50 4.96
CA THR A 286 -19.10 -23.38 3.86
C THR A 286 -20.01 -22.62 2.90
N ASP A 287 -20.45 -23.29 1.83
CA ASP A 287 -21.48 -22.77 0.93
C ASP A 287 -21.18 -21.37 0.34
N PHE A 288 -19.89 -21.15 -0.03
CA PHE A 288 -19.50 -19.92 -0.68
C PHE A 288 -20.33 -19.63 -1.94
N LEU A 289 -20.77 -18.39 -2.09
CA LEU A 289 -21.63 -17.97 -3.19
C LEU A 289 -20.93 -18.07 -4.55
N PHE A 290 -19.63 -17.85 -4.59
CA PHE A 290 -18.82 -17.85 -5.81
C PHE A 290 -17.72 -18.90 -5.77
N CYS A 291 -17.95 -20.05 -6.39
CA CYS A 291 -17.00 -21.14 -6.42
C CYS A 291 -16.38 -21.37 -7.81
N THR A 292 -15.22 -21.99 -7.82
CA THR A 292 -14.60 -22.56 -9.02
C THR A 292 -15.26 -23.91 -9.36
N CYS A 293 -14.93 -24.50 -10.53
CA CYS A 293 -15.38 -25.83 -10.88
C CYS A 293 -14.91 -26.94 -9.90
N HIS A 294 -13.94 -26.63 -9.04
CA HIS A 294 -13.43 -27.54 -8.00
C HIS A 294 -14.05 -27.27 -6.61
N GLY A 295 -15.10 -26.44 -6.53
CA GLY A 295 -15.79 -26.13 -5.28
C GLY A 295 -15.08 -25.11 -4.38
N THR A 296 -13.88 -24.70 -4.72
CA THR A 296 -13.14 -23.70 -3.92
C THR A 296 -13.63 -22.28 -4.18
N PRO A 297 -13.67 -21.39 -3.17
CA PRO A 297 -14.08 -20.00 -3.39
C PRO A 297 -13.20 -19.29 -4.40
N THR A 298 -13.83 -18.50 -5.27
CA THR A 298 -13.14 -17.77 -6.34
C THR A 298 -12.42 -16.55 -5.79
N GLU A 299 -11.12 -16.46 -6.00
CA GLU A 299 -10.25 -15.40 -5.49
C GLU A 299 -10.41 -14.06 -6.22
N ALA A 300 -10.14 -12.97 -5.53
CA ALA A 300 -10.12 -11.60 -6.06
C ALA A 300 -9.29 -11.46 -7.36
N ARG A 301 -8.14 -12.14 -7.44
CA ARG A 301 -7.27 -12.12 -8.63
C ARG A 301 -7.99 -12.67 -9.88
N SER A 302 -8.81 -13.71 -9.71
CA SER A 302 -9.57 -14.28 -10.81
C SER A 302 -10.64 -13.32 -11.32
N TRP A 303 -11.34 -12.61 -10.44
CA TRP A 303 -12.31 -11.59 -10.79
C TRP A 303 -11.67 -10.39 -11.50
N ASN A 304 -10.53 -9.91 -11.02
CA ASN A 304 -9.77 -8.85 -11.70
C ASN A 304 -9.38 -9.25 -13.12
N ARG A 305 -8.81 -10.46 -13.30
CA ARG A 305 -8.41 -10.97 -14.63
C ARG A 305 -9.60 -11.09 -15.57
N ARG A 306 -10.76 -11.54 -15.06
CA ARG A 306 -12.00 -11.62 -15.86
C ARG A 306 -12.42 -10.24 -16.34
N LEU A 307 -12.43 -9.20 -15.46
CA LEU A 307 -12.73 -7.82 -15.85
C LEU A 307 -11.79 -7.32 -16.94
N THR A 308 -10.49 -7.51 -16.78
CA THR A 308 -9.50 -7.14 -17.82
C THR A 308 -9.82 -7.79 -19.17
N ASN A 309 -10.15 -9.09 -19.18
CA ASN A 309 -10.49 -9.83 -20.40
C ASN A 309 -11.82 -9.36 -21.01
N ILE A 310 -12.82 -9.04 -20.18
CA ILE A 310 -14.12 -8.51 -20.63
C ILE A 310 -13.94 -7.17 -21.31
N VAL A 311 -13.24 -6.23 -20.65
CA VAL A 311 -12.97 -4.89 -21.21
C VAL A 311 -12.15 -4.97 -22.49
N ALA A 312 -11.14 -5.85 -22.54
CA ALA A 312 -10.35 -6.06 -23.75
C ALA A 312 -11.21 -6.58 -24.90
N ALA A 313 -12.10 -7.55 -24.63
CA ALA A 313 -13.01 -8.10 -25.66
C ALA A 313 -14.03 -7.07 -26.15
N TYR A 314 -14.62 -6.28 -25.24
CA TYR A 314 -15.50 -5.17 -25.60
C TYR A 314 -14.75 -4.18 -26.52
N ASN A 315 -13.57 -3.75 -26.10
CA ASN A 315 -12.77 -2.77 -26.82
C ASN A 315 -12.27 -3.25 -28.21
N GLN A 316 -12.27 -4.55 -28.47
CA GLN A 316 -11.96 -5.09 -29.80
C GLN A 316 -13.12 -4.97 -30.77
N THR A 317 -14.36 -4.95 -30.30
CA THR A 317 -15.57 -5.07 -31.13
C THR A 317 -16.42 -3.81 -31.18
N HIS A 318 -16.16 -2.81 -30.34
CA HIS A 318 -16.94 -1.58 -30.25
C HIS A 318 -16.06 -0.35 -30.49
N ASP A 319 -16.62 0.69 -31.14
CA ASP A 319 -15.92 1.96 -31.36
C ASP A 319 -15.73 2.76 -30.08
N PHE A 320 -16.79 2.81 -29.25
CA PHE A 320 -16.68 3.38 -27.92
C PHE A 320 -15.80 2.48 -27.04
N LYS A 321 -14.76 3.06 -26.46
CA LYS A 321 -13.79 2.29 -25.67
C LYS A 321 -14.05 2.45 -24.17
N LEU A 322 -14.20 1.34 -23.48
CA LEU A 322 -14.23 1.32 -22.04
C LEU A 322 -12.79 1.48 -21.49
N ARG A 323 -12.65 2.31 -20.46
CA ARG A 323 -11.41 2.40 -19.68
C ARG A 323 -11.17 1.14 -18.86
N GLU A 324 -10.06 1.07 -18.16
CA GLU A 324 -9.77 -0.02 -17.23
C GLU A 324 -10.86 -0.09 -16.13
N ILE A 325 -11.58 -1.21 -16.07
CA ILE A 325 -12.57 -1.49 -15.04
C ILE A 325 -11.96 -2.46 -14.03
N THR A 326 -11.94 -2.05 -12.75
CA THR A 326 -11.52 -2.87 -11.63
C THR A 326 -12.65 -2.98 -10.61
N PRO A 327 -12.63 -3.96 -9.67
CA PRO A 327 -13.63 -4.01 -8.60
C PRO A 327 -13.70 -2.72 -7.77
N HIS A 328 -12.60 -1.99 -7.63
CA HIS A 328 -12.61 -0.68 -6.99
C HIS A 328 -13.35 0.37 -7.81
N VAL A 329 -13.24 0.34 -9.14
CA VAL A 329 -14.02 1.22 -10.04
C VAL A 329 -15.51 0.91 -9.88
N LEU A 330 -15.92 -0.37 -9.86
CA LEU A 330 -17.32 -0.76 -9.65
C LEU A 330 -17.85 -0.28 -8.28
N ARG A 331 -17.03 -0.38 -7.23
CA ARG A 331 -17.37 0.15 -5.91
C ARG A 331 -17.45 1.69 -5.90
N HIS A 332 -16.61 2.39 -6.63
CA HIS A 332 -16.73 3.84 -6.82
C HIS A 332 -17.99 4.21 -7.58
N THR A 333 -18.38 3.39 -8.56
CA THR A 333 -19.63 3.54 -9.31
C THR A 333 -20.84 3.40 -8.40
N PHE A 334 -20.88 2.40 -7.51
CA PHE A 334 -21.90 2.30 -6.46
C PHE A 334 -22.00 3.59 -5.63
N CYS A 335 -20.85 4.07 -5.11
CA CYS A 335 -20.82 5.28 -4.32
C CYS A 335 -21.41 6.49 -5.08
N SER A 336 -20.99 6.68 -6.32
CA SER A 336 -21.47 7.77 -7.19
C SER A 336 -22.98 7.65 -7.48
N ASN A 337 -23.45 6.43 -7.76
CA ASN A 337 -24.86 6.17 -8.04
C ASN A 337 -25.75 6.46 -6.83
N GLU A 338 -25.34 6.03 -5.62
CA GLU A 338 -26.09 6.29 -4.40
C GLU A 338 -26.16 7.78 -4.07
N ILE A 339 -25.07 8.50 -4.29
CA ILE A 339 -25.03 9.96 -4.12
C ILE A 339 -26.00 10.65 -5.11
N LYS A 340 -25.98 10.26 -6.38
CA LYS A 340 -26.91 10.79 -7.40
C LYS A 340 -28.36 10.54 -7.08
N LYS A 341 -28.68 9.43 -6.38
CA LYS A 341 -30.03 9.14 -5.85
C LYS A 341 -30.40 9.99 -4.65
N GLY A 342 -29.50 10.83 -4.13
CA GLY A 342 -29.75 11.65 -2.93
C GLY A 342 -29.49 10.92 -1.61
N THR A 343 -28.91 9.73 -1.62
CA THR A 343 -28.56 9.01 -0.40
C THR A 343 -27.52 9.81 0.41
N SER A 344 -27.77 10.02 1.70
CA SER A 344 -26.85 10.81 2.52
C SER A 344 -25.46 10.18 2.62
N ILE A 345 -24.42 11.01 2.68
CA ILE A 345 -23.01 10.57 2.75
C ILE A 345 -22.78 9.58 3.91
N LYS A 346 -23.41 9.80 5.05
CA LYS A 346 -23.28 8.91 6.22
C LYS A 346 -23.83 7.51 5.94
N ILE A 347 -24.94 7.42 5.21
CA ILE A 347 -25.52 6.12 4.78
C ILE A 347 -24.58 5.44 3.78
N VAL A 348 -24.08 6.18 2.79
CA VAL A 348 -23.10 5.64 1.81
C VAL A 348 -21.82 5.16 2.51
N GLN A 349 -21.33 5.90 3.49
CA GLN A 349 -20.18 5.49 4.31
C GLN A 349 -20.44 4.18 5.06
N TYR A 350 -21.62 4.04 5.66
CA TYR A 350 -22.04 2.81 6.33
C TYR A 350 -22.08 1.64 5.35
N LEU A 351 -22.78 1.78 4.22
CA LEU A 351 -22.90 0.74 3.19
C LEU A 351 -21.54 0.30 2.63
N LEU A 352 -20.63 1.25 2.48
CA LEU A 352 -19.27 0.96 2.04
C LEU A 352 -18.36 0.43 3.16
N GLY A 353 -18.70 0.58 4.44
CA GLY A 353 -17.81 0.23 5.57
C GLY A 353 -16.53 1.08 5.56
N HIS A 354 -16.66 2.41 5.33
CA HIS A 354 -15.55 3.34 5.40
C HIS A 354 -15.41 3.91 6.82
N THR A 355 -14.27 3.69 7.45
CA THR A 355 -13.96 4.22 8.79
C THR A 355 -13.62 5.71 8.80
N LYS A 356 -13.20 6.28 7.66
CA LYS A 356 -12.84 7.71 7.50
C LYS A 356 -13.70 8.36 6.42
N ALA A 357 -14.23 9.53 6.73
CA ALA A 357 -15.05 10.33 5.82
C ALA A 357 -14.27 10.76 4.56
N ASP A 358 -12.97 11.06 4.70
CA ASP A 358 -12.10 11.53 3.61
C ASP A 358 -12.09 10.57 2.41
N THR A 359 -12.24 9.26 2.64
CA THR A 359 -12.27 8.28 1.55
C THR A 359 -13.53 8.40 0.69
N THR A 360 -14.67 8.77 1.28
CA THR A 360 -15.93 9.01 0.56
C THR A 360 -15.94 10.42 -0.03
N LEU A 361 -15.43 11.41 0.70
CA LEU A 361 -15.37 12.81 0.25
C LEU A 361 -14.41 12.99 -0.94
N ASN A 362 -13.32 12.24 -1.03
CA ASN A 362 -12.41 12.26 -2.19
C ASN A 362 -13.09 11.78 -3.48
N ILE A 363 -14.18 11.01 -3.39
CA ILE A 363 -15.01 10.63 -4.55
C ILE A 363 -15.90 11.81 -4.98
N TYR A 364 -16.21 12.74 -4.05
CA TYR A 364 -16.97 13.96 -4.30
C TYR A 364 -16.23 15.05 -5.09
N SER A 365 -14.92 14.96 -5.26
CA SER A 365 -14.13 15.95 -5.99
C SER A 365 -14.50 16.07 -7.49
N HIS A 366 -15.41 15.23 -7.98
CA HIS A 366 -15.87 15.18 -9.37
C HIS A 366 -17.35 15.57 -9.54
N VAL A 367 -17.93 16.32 -8.61
CA VAL A 367 -19.25 16.95 -8.81
C VAL A 367 -19.11 17.96 -9.97
N THR A 368 -19.77 17.71 -11.08
CA THR A 368 -19.77 18.61 -12.22
C THR A 368 -20.70 19.80 -11.97
N TYR A 369 -20.50 20.89 -12.71
CA TYR A 369 -21.40 22.04 -12.64
C TYR A 369 -22.84 21.64 -12.98
N ASP A 370 -23.04 20.67 -13.89
CA ASP A 370 -24.37 20.13 -14.22
C ASP A 370 -25.00 19.40 -13.04
N ASP A 371 -24.24 18.68 -12.24
CA ASP A 371 -24.74 18.06 -11.01
C ASP A 371 -25.17 19.12 -9.96
N VAL A 372 -24.40 20.21 -9.87
CA VAL A 372 -24.75 21.36 -9.00
C VAL A 372 -26.01 22.04 -9.52
N LYS A 373 -26.13 22.24 -10.82
CA LYS A 373 -27.28 22.86 -11.47
C LYS A 373 -28.55 22.07 -11.23
N LYS A 374 -28.52 20.73 -11.43
CA LYS A 374 -29.64 19.84 -11.14
C LYS A 374 -30.06 19.88 -9.66
N ALA A 375 -29.07 19.86 -8.74
CA ALA A 375 -29.34 19.87 -7.31
C ALA A 375 -29.91 21.20 -6.80
N VAL A 376 -29.52 22.33 -7.40
CA VAL A 376 -29.91 23.69 -6.93
C VAL A 376 -31.14 24.22 -7.67
N LEU A 377 -31.27 23.92 -8.96
CA LEU A 377 -32.35 24.45 -9.80
C LEU A 377 -33.49 23.45 -10.01
N GLY A 378 -33.32 22.17 -9.66
CA GLY A 378 -34.34 21.14 -9.83
C GLY A 378 -34.60 20.77 -11.31
N GLU A 379 -33.63 21.02 -12.20
CA GLU A 379 -33.69 20.70 -13.64
C GLU A 379 -33.19 19.30 -13.97
#